data_f18aa17f0a1a5ec92b80c08eb026cd0e
#
_entry.id   f18aa17f0a1a5ec92b80c08eb026cd0e
#
_cell.length_a   1.000
_cell.length_b   1.000
_cell.length_c   1.000
_cell.angle_alpha   90.00
_cell.angle_beta   90.00
_cell.angle_gamma   90.00
#
_symmetry.space_group_name_H-M   'P 1'
#
loop_
_entity.id
_entity.type
_entity.pdbx_description
1 polymer ?
#
loop_
_entity_poly.entity_id
_entity_poly.type
_entity_poly.pdbx_seq_one_letter_code
_entity_poly.pdbx_strand_id
1 'polypeptide(L)'
;MASCSKPSEWRESIRNEALRIGFDACGFARVEEVDADMRDKYRQWLASGKQAQMGYLDNYVELRDNPALLYPGARTMICVALNYYPVRFQSGESPRFAYYAYGRDYHDVMRDKLRQLAVFVSSYSGDAGRVCCDTAPVRERYWAVRAGLGFIGKNAQLIIPGKGSFFFLGELITSLDLPPDSPVVARCGDCSRCMDSCPTGALYAPGSVDARLCISCQTIENKGEIAPFVADRMGDRVYGCDTCQQCCPWNKSARPSVHHEFAPSEE
;
A
#
# COMPACT_ATOMS: atom_id res chain seq x y z
N MET A 1 9.20 -39.24 8.92
CA MET A 1 9.64 -37.85 9.12
C MET A 1 9.69 -37.11 7.77
N ALA A 2 8.55 -36.89 7.10
CA ALA A 2 8.53 -36.29 5.75
C ALA A 2 7.37 -35.30 5.60
N SER A 3 7.07 -34.46 6.60
CA SER A 3 5.93 -33.52 6.51
C SER A 3 6.26 -32.05 6.76
N CYS A 4 7.53 -31.68 6.97
CA CYS A 4 7.92 -30.31 7.26
C CYS A 4 8.38 -29.51 6.01
N SER A 5 8.64 -30.15 4.86
CA SER A 5 9.15 -29.52 3.64
C SER A 5 8.05 -28.87 2.79
N LYS A 6 6.87 -29.47 2.71
CA LYS A 6 5.80 -29.03 1.79
C LYS A 6 5.36 -27.56 1.94
N PRO A 7 5.05 -27.02 3.13
CA PRO A 7 4.61 -25.62 3.24
C PRO A 7 5.70 -24.62 2.82
N SER A 8 6.96 -24.91 3.09
CA SER A 8 8.09 -24.08 2.66
C SER A 8 8.30 -24.13 1.15
N GLU A 9 8.15 -25.28 0.54
CA GLU A 9 8.22 -25.45 -0.93
C GLU A 9 7.04 -24.74 -1.62
N TRP A 10 5.83 -24.87 -1.08
CA TRP A 10 4.65 -24.16 -1.60
C TRP A 10 4.82 -22.65 -1.51
N ARG A 11 5.32 -22.16 -0.38
CA ARG A 11 5.61 -20.75 -0.18
C ARG A 11 6.54 -20.20 -1.28
N GLU A 12 7.66 -20.88 -1.54
CA GLU A 12 8.61 -20.43 -2.58
C GLU A 12 8.03 -20.60 -4.00
N SER A 13 7.25 -21.64 -4.25
CA SER A 13 6.53 -21.79 -5.52
C SER A 13 5.52 -20.65 -5.75
N ILE A 14 4.76 -20.27 -4.73
CA ILE A 14 3.80 -19.15 -4.77
C ILE A 14 4.52 -17.82 -4.99
N ARG A 15 5.65 -17.59 -4.29
CA ARG A 15 6.48 -16.39 -4.50
C ARG A 15 6.97 -16.30 -5.94
N ASN A 16 7.51 -17.38 -6.47
CA ASN A 16 8.02 -17.44 -7.84
C ASN A 16 6.90 -17.19 -8.85
N GLU A 17 5.71 -17.74 -8.62
CA GLU A 17 4.56 -17.50 -9.47
C GLU A 17 4.09 -16.05 -9.40
N ALA A 18 4.05 -15.43 -8.21
CA ALA A 18 3.74 -14.01 -8.07
C ALA A 18 4.70 -13.14 -8.90
N LEU A 19 6.00 -13.42 -8.81
CA LEU A 19 7.00 -12.71 -9.63
C LEU A 19 6.83 -12.99 -11.13
N ARG A 20 6.46 -14.21 -11.52
CA ARG A 20 6.18 -14.58 -12.92
C ARG A 20 4.96 -13.87 -13.48
N ILE A 21 3.90 -13.69 -12.66
CA ILE A 21 2.71 -12.89 -13.00
C ILE A 21 3.06 -11.41 -13.21
N GLY A 22 4.21 -10.99 -12.67
CA GLY A 22 4.75 -9.64 -12.82
C GLY A 22 4.62 -8.77 -11.57
N PHE A 23 4.37 -9.33 -10.38
CA PHE A 23 4.53 -8.55 -9.16
C PHE A 23 6.01 -8.25 -8.89
N ASP A 24 6.30 -7.05 -8.41
CA ASP A 24 7.69 -6.62 -8.09
C ASP A 24 8.16 -7.09 -6.72
N ALA A 25 7.25 -7.46 -5.85
CA ALA A 25 7.53 -8.06 -4.55
C ALA A 25 6.36 -8.94 -4.09
N CYS A 26 6.71 -9.98 -3.31
CA CYS A 26 5.76 -10.91 -2.69
C CYS A 26 6.29 -11.34 -1.34
N GLY A 27 5.45 -11.28 -0.31
CA GLY A 27 5.77 -11.68 1.06
C GLY A 27 4.59 -12.33 1.76
N PHE A 28 4.85 -12.97 2.89
CA PHE A 28 3.90 -13.79 3.62
C PHE A 28 3.82 -13.36 5.08
N ALA A 29 2.62 -13.14 5.59
CA ALA A 29 2.38 -12.88 7.01
C ALA A 29 1.39 -13.90 7.56
N ARG A 30 1.54 -14.27 8.83
CA ARG A 30 0.50 -15.01 9.54
C ARG A 30 -0.70 -14.12 9.77
N VAL A 31 -1.90 -14.61 9.50
CA VAL A 31 -3.14 -13.90 9.81
C VAL A 31 -3.40 -13.99 11.31
N GLU A 32 -3.39 -12.85 11.96
CA GLU A 32 -3.62 -12.64 13.39
C GLU A 32 -4.40 -11.33 13.56
N GLU A 33 -4.84 -11.02 14.76
CA GLU A 33 -5.31 -9.67 15.07
C GLU A 33 -4.17 -8.65 14.92
N VAL A 34 -4.50 -7.49 14.40
CA VAL A 34 -3.57 -6.34 14.34
C VAL A 34 -3.12 -5.98 15.76
N ASP A 35 -1.84 -5.66 15.92
CA ASP A 35 -1.25 -5.31 17.21
C ASP A 35 -2.08 -4.25 17.95
N ALA A 36 -2.27 -4.39 19.25
CA ALA A 36 -3.16 -3.57 20.07
C ALA A 36 -2.83 -2.07 19.98
N ASP A 37 -1.53 -1.71 20.05
CA ASP A 37 -1.07 -0.33 19.92
C ASP A 37 -1.38 0.28 18.56
N MET A 38 -1.37 -0.52 17.47
CA MET A 38 -1.74 -0.08 16.13
C MET A 38 -3.25 0.08 15.97
N ARG A 39 -4.05 -0.76 16.66
CA ARG A 39 -5.50 -0.60 16.72
C ARG A 39 -5.88 0.67 17.46
N ASP A 40 -5.25 0.94 18.61
CA ASP A 40 -5.52 2.12 19.44
C ASP A 40 -5.11 3.42 18.73
N LYS A 41 -3.95 3.46 18.07
CA LYS A 41 -3.51 4.59 17.25
C LYS A 41 -4.51 4.90 16.15
N TYR A 42 -5.05 3.87 15.48
CA TYR A 42 -6.04 4.06 14.43
C TYR A 42 -7.35 4.64 14.97
N ARG A 43 -7.86 4.09 16.10
CA ARG A 43 -9.07 4.60 16.75
C ARG A 43 -8.90 6.05 17.22
N GLN A 44 -7.74 6.39 17.80
CA GLN A 44 -7.44 7.77 18.20
C GLN A 44 -7.38 8.71 16.99
N TRP A 45 -6.81 8.24 15.87
CA TRP A 45 -6.75 9.01 14.62
C TRP A 45 -8.15 9.27 14.07
N LEU A 46 -9.04 8.28 14.04
CA LEU A 46 -10.45 8.41 13.67
C LEU A 46 -11.18 9.36 14.63
N ALA A 47 -11.09 9.13 15.94
CA ALA A 47 -11.75 9.95 16.96
C ALA A 47 -11.33 11.43 16.91
N SER A 48 -10.13 11.72 16.39
CA SER A 48 -9.65 13.10 16.19
C SER A 48 -10.10 13.73 14.87
N GLY A 49 -10.91 13.04 14.07
CA GLY A 49 -11.43 13.53 12.77
C GLY A 49 -10.36 13.69 11.70
N LYS A 50 -9.17 13.07 11.88
CA LYS A 50 -8.05 13.24 10.97
C LYS A 50 -8.20 12.46 9.65
N GLN A 51 -9.19 11.59 9.53
CA GLN A 51 -9.59 10.92 8.29
C GLN A 51 -10.26 11.86 7.29
N ALA A 52 -10.64 13.08 7.68
CA ALA A 52 -11.35 14.05 6.86
C ALA A 52 -12.68 13.46 6.30
N GLN A 53 -12.92 13.56 4.98
CA GLN A 53 -14.11 13.06 4.32
C GLN A 53 -14.13 11.54 4.10
N MET A 54 -13.05 10.84 4.44
CA MET A 54 -12.96 9.38 4.30
C MET A 54 -13.74 8.63 5.39
N GLY A 55 -15.05 8.95 5.55
CA GLY A 55 -15.93 8.33 6.55
C GLY A 55 -16.07 6.81 6.41
N TYR A 56 -15.77 6.27 5.21
CA TYR A 56 -15.72 4.81 4.99
C TYR A 56 -14.64 4.11 5.83
N LEU A 57 -13.67 4.84 6.36
CA LEU A 57 -12.64 4.30 7.25
C LEU A 57 -13.17 3.97 8.65
N ASP A 58 -14.29 4.57 9.05
CA ASP A 58 -15.00 4.24 10.29
C ASP A 58 -15.81 2.93 10.15
N ASN A 59 -16.02 2.47 8.91
CA ASN A 59 -16.74 1.23 8.65
C ASN A 59 -15.83 0.02 8.79
N TYR A 60 -16.40 -1.08 9.30
CA TYR A 60 -15.75 -2.39 9.34
C TYR A 60 -14.40 -2.39 10.09
N VAL A 61 -14.27 -1.59 11.15
CA VAL A 61 -13.04 -1.50 11.95
C VAL A 61 -12.62 -2.87 12.48
N GLU A 62 -13.60 -3.70 12.90
CA GLU A 62 -13.34 -5.07 13.38
C GLU A 62 -12.73 -5.97 12.31
N LEU A 63 -13.20 -5.86 11.05
CA LEU A 63 -12.63 -6.59 9.93
C LEU A 63 -11.21 -6.09 9.58
N ARG A 64 -10.97 -4.77 9.72
CA ARG A 64 -9.64 -4.18 9.56
C ARG A 64 -8.67 -4.62 10.65
N ASP A 65 -9.19 -4.85 11.85
CA ASP A 65 -8.41 -5.30 13.00
C ASP A 65 -8.15 -6.81 12.97
N ASN A 66 -9.06 -7.59 12.37
CA ASN A 66 -8.93 -9.04 12.32
C ASN A 66 -9.36 -9.60 10.93
N PRO A 67 -8.45 -9.82 10.01
CA PRO A 67 -8.75 -10.38 8.68
C PRO A 67 -9.34 -11.81 8.72
N ALA A 68 -9.19 -12.54 9.82
CA ALA A 68 -9.86 -13.85 9.96
C ALA A 68 -11.38 -13.74 9.97
N LEU A 69 -11.93 -12.58 10.34
CA LEU A 69 -13.36 -12.29 10.23
C LEU A 69 -13.78 -11.99 8.77
N LEU A 70 -12.84 -11.52 7.95
CA LEU A 70 -13.07 -11.23 6.54
C LEU A 70 -13.06 -12.52 5.68
N TYR A 71 -12.26 -13.49 6.07
CA TYR A 71 -12.15 -14.80 5.42
C TYR A 71 -12.00 -15.88 6.50
N PRO A 72 -13.11 -16.58 6.85
CA PRO A 72 -13.09 -17.65 7.84
C PRO A 72 -12.11 -18.76 7.46
N GLY A 73 -11.28 -19.18 8.41
CA GLY A 73 -10.22 -20.16 8.17
C GLY A 73 -8.91 -19.57 7.63
N ALA A 74 -8.80 -18.25 7.51
CA ALA A 74 -7.57 -17.58 7.12
C ALA A 74 -6.37 -17.96 8.00
N ARG A 75 -5.25 -18.29 7.37
CA ARG A 75 -3.98 -18.63 8.02
C ARG A 75 -2.85 -17.72 7.57
N THR A 76 -2.80 -17.44 6.26
CA THR A 76 -1.73 -16.64 5.66
C THR A 76 -2.30 -15.47 4.87
N MET A 77 -1.69 -14.31 5.03
CA MET A 77 -1.83 -13.13 4.18
C MET A 77 -0.64 -13.10 3.22
N ILE A 78 -0.89 -13.26 1.93
CA ILE A 78 0.10 -13.09 0.87
C ILE A 78 0.01 -11.65 0.41
N CYS A 79 1.04 -10.85 0.68
CA CYS A 79 1.12 -9.44 0.28
C CYS A 79 1.98 -9.29 -0.96
N VAL A 80 1.49 -8.53 -1.93
CA VAL A 80 2.19 -8.26 -3.18
C VAL A 80 2.30 -6.76 -3.43
N ALA A 81 3.27 -6.38 -4.27
CA ALA A 81 3.47 -4.99 -4.66
C ALA A 81 3.70 -4.87 -6.16
N LEU A 82 3.12 -3.82 -6.80
CA LEU A 82 3.35 -3.44 -8.19
C LEU A 82 3.95 -2.05 -8.25
N ASN A 83 5.09 -1.91 -8.91
CA ASN A 83 5.77 -0.64 -9.10
C ASN A 83 5.01 0.25 -10.09
N TYR A 84 4.74 1.51 -9.70
CA TYR A 84 4.15 2.51 -10.58
C TYR A 84 5.05 3.73 -10.82
N TYR A 85 6.32 3.69 -10.42
CA TYR A 85 7.23 4.80 -10.67
C TYR A 85 7.36 5.05 -12.16
N PRO A 86 7.06 6.27 -12.67
CA PRO A 86 6.85 6.48 -14.09
C PRO A 86 8.16 6.44 -14.88
N VAL A 87 8.07 5.93 -16.11
CA VAL A 87 9.14 6.01 -17.12
C VAL A 87 9.26 7.41 -17.68
N ARG A 88 8.12 8.10 -17.83
CA ARG A 88 8.02 9.48 -18.32
C ARG A 88 7.27 10.32 -17.30
N PHE A 89 7.70 11.55 -17.11
CA PHE A 89 7.05 12.50 -16.22
C PHE A 89 6.25 13.51 -17.04
N GLN A 90 5.20 14.07 -16.45
CA GLN A 90 4.49 15.19 -17.03
C GLN A 90 5.42 16.38 -17.25
N SER A 91 5.15 17.19 -18.29
CA SER A 91 5.85 18.46 -18.49
C SER A 91 5.60 19.42 -17.31
N GLY A 92 6.58 20.28 -17.01
CA GLY A 92 6.44 21.27 -15.92
C GLY A 92 5.40 22.37 -16.18
N GLU A 93 4.83 22.43 -17.39
CA GLU A 93 3.85 23.44 -17.85
C GLU A 93 2.39 22.97 -17.67
N SER A 94 2.17 21.71 -17.33
CA SER A 94 0.83 21.14 -17.18
C SER A 94 0.42 21.04 -15.71
N PRO A 95 -0.89 21.08 -15.39
CA PRO A 95 -1.37 20.72 -14.06
C PRO A 95 -0.83 19.36 -13.63
N ARG A 96 -0.43 19.19 -12.36
CA ARG A 96 0.21 17.96 -11.90
C ARG A 96 -0.79 16.96 -11.37
N PHE A 97 -0.65 15.73 -11.88
CA PHE A 97 -1.26 14.53 -11.32
C PHE A 97 -0.20 13.71 -10.56
N ALA A 98 -0.61 13.09 -9.46
CA ALA A 98 0.26 12.13 -8.79
C ALA A 98 0.55 10.91 -9.66
N TYR A 99 1.74 10.35 -9.54
CA TYR A 99 2.21 9.26 -10.40
C TYR A 99 1.31 8.02 -10.38
N TYR A 100 0.66 7.75 -9.22
CA TYR A 100 -0.24 6.61 -9.10
C TYR A 100 -1.48 6.70 -10.01
N ALA A 101 -1.83 7.92 -10.45
CA ALA A 101 -2.99 8.18 -11.29
C ALA A 101 -2.66 8.13 -12.80
N TYR A 102 -1.43 7.78 -13.17
CA TYR A 102 -1.05 7.60 -14.56
C TYR A 102 -1.61 6.28 -15.10
N GLY A 103 -1.93 6.27 -16.41
CA GLY A 103 -2.34 5.07 -17.12
C GLY A 103 -3.67 4.47 -16.65
N ARG A 104 -3.75 3.14 -16.67
CA ARG A 104 -4.96 2.40 -16.32
C ARG A 104 -5.24 2.42 -14.83
N ASP A 105 -6.52 2.24 -14.48
CA ASP A 105 -6.94 2.02 -13.09
C ASP A 105 -6.19 0.82 -12.48
N TYR A 106 -5.38 1.09 -11.46
CA TYR A 106 -4.56 0.08 -10.81
C TYR A 106 -5.39 -0.99 -10.09
N HIS A 107 -6.62 -0.68 -9.68
CA HIS A 107 -7.50 -1.66 -9.04
C HIS A 107 -7.80 -2.84 -9.98
N ASP A 108 -8.03 -2.56 -11.27
CA ASP A 108 -8.31 -3.59 -12.25
C ASP A 108 -7.05 -4.41 -12.53
N VAL A 109 -5.91 -3.74 -12.76
CA VAL A 109 -4.63 -4.41 -13.02
C VAL A 109 -4.22 -5.30 -11.86
N MET A 110 -4.31 -4.77 -10.63
CA MET A 110 -3.97 -5.50 -9.42
C MET A 110 -4.89 -6.71 -9.20
N ARG A 111 -6.20 -6.51 -9.31
CA ARG A 111 -7.19 -7.58 -9.14
C ARG A 111 -7.03 -8.69 -10.16
N ASP A 112 -6.74 -8.36 -11.42
CA ASP A 112 -6.55 -9.36 -12.47
C ASP A 112 -5.30 -10.21 -12.20
N LYS A 113 -4.20 -9.60 -11.78
CA LYS A 113 -2.98 -10.32 -11.38
C LYS A 113 -3.18 -11.14 -10.11
N LEU A 114 -3.88 -10.60 -9.11
CA LEU A 114 -4.20 -11.33 -7.87
C LEU A 114 -5.13 -12.52 -8.13
N ARG A 115 -6.09 -12.44 -9.05
CA ARG A 115 -6.94 -13.58 -9.44
C ARG A 115 -6.11 -14.70 -10.09
N GLN A 116 -5.12 -14.36 -10.93
CA GLN A 116 -4.20 -15.36 -11.49
C GLN A 116 -3.41 -16.06 -10.36
N LEU A 117 -2.89 -15.29 -9.40
CA LEU A 117 -2.20 -15.85 -8.24
C LEU A 117 -3.14 -16.72 -7.39
N ALA A 118 -4.38 -16.31 -7.18
CA ALA A 118 -5.40 -17.06 -6.44
C ALA A 118 -5.71 -18.41 -7.08
N VAL A 119 -5.81 -18.47 -8.42
CA VAL A 119 -5.96 -19.71 -9.16
C VAL A 119 -4.77 -20.64 -8.94
N PHE A 120 -3.54 -20.12 -8.95
CA PHE A 120 -2.36 -20.94 -8.66
C PHE A 120 -2.37 -21.46 -7.21
N VAL A 121 -2.66 -20.58 -6.24
CA VAL A 121 -2.75 -20.94 -4.81
C VAL A 121 -3.83 -21.99 -4.56
N SER A 122 -4.95 -21.94 -5.28
CA SER A 122 -6.04 -22.90 -5.14
C SER A 122 -5.62 -24.34 -5.43
N SER A 123 -4.58 -24.56 -6.23
CA SER A 123 -4.03 -25.89 -6.49
C SER A 123 -3.43 -26.56 -5.24
N TYR A 124 -3.08 -25.76 -4.22
CA TYR A 124 -2.58 -26.25 -2.93
C TYR A 124 -3.62 -26.26 -1.83
N SER A 125 -4.51 -25.27 -1.80
CA SER A 125 -5.51 -25.06 -0.73
C SER A 125 -6.85 -25.73 -1.01
N GLY A 126 -7.16 -25.97 -2.27
CA GLY A 126 -8.49 -26.39 -2.71
C GLY A 126 -9.51 -25.25 -2.79
N ASP A 127 -9.13 -24.02 -2.41
CA ASP A 127 -9.95 -22.82 -2.53
C ASP A 127 -9.13 -21.64 -3.08
N ALA A 128 -9.80 -20.65 -3.69
CA ALA A 128 -9.14 -19.52 -4.32
C ALA A 128 -8.71 -18.41 -3.32
N GLY A 129 -9.03 -18.56 -2.03
CA GLY A 129 -8.79 -17.51 -1.06
C GLY A 129 -9.62 -16.25 -1.31
N ARG A 130 -9.22 -15.13 -0.68
CA ARG A 130 -9.88 -13.83 -0.85
C ARG A 130 -8.88 -12.79 -1.36
N VAL A 131 -9.13 -12.28 -2.55
CA VAL A 131 -8.39 -11.16 -3.16
C VAL A 131 -8.84 -9.84 -2.50
N CYS A 132 -7.87 -9.04 -2.10
CA CYS A 132 -8.06 -7.71 -1.52
C CYS A 132 -7.16 -6.71 -2.26
N CYS A 133 -7.70 -5.52 -2.56
CA CYS A 133 -6.97 -4.39 -3.12
C CYS A 133 -7.76 -3.13 -2.80
N ASP A 134 -7.19 -2.22 -2.03
CA ASP A 134 -7.69 -0.90 -1.64
C ASP A 134 -9.09 -0.89 -1.00
N THR A 135 -10.13 -1.27 -1.74
CA THR A 135 -11.54 -1.20 -1.29
C THR A 135 -11.92 -2.24 -0.23
N ALA A 136 -11.09 -3.24 0.02
CA ALA A 136 -11.32 -4.21 1.09
C ALA A 136 -10.97 -3.60 2.47
N PRO A 137 -11.67 -4.00 3.55
CA PRO A 137 -11.36 -3.53 4.90
C PRO A 137 -10.10 -4.22 5.45
N VAL A 138 -8.96 -4.01 4.80
CA VAL A 138 -7.65 -4.53 5.15
C VAL A 138 -6.68 -3.37 5.37
N ARG A 139 -5.78 -3.49 6.34
CA ARG A 139 -4.70 -2.53 6.58
C ARG A 139 -3.47 -2.91 5.74
N GLU A 140 -3.55 -2.69 4.42
CA GLU A 140 -2.56 -3.16 3.43
C GLU A 140 -1.11 -2.88 3.83
N ARG A 141 -0.79 -1.64 4.19
CA ARG A 141 0.58 -1.25 4.60
C ARG A 141 1.05 -1.96 5.86
N TYR A 142 0.16 -2.21 6.83
CA TYR A 142 0.48 -2.99 8.02
C TYR A 142 0.84 -4.43 7.65
N TRP A 143 0.01 -5.07 6.84
CA TRP A 143 0.25 -6.44 6.42
C TRP A 143 1.47 -6.58 5.51
N ALA A 144 1.72 -5.61 4.64
CA ALA A 144 2.94 -5.58 3.83
C ALA A 144 4.22 -5.51 4.70
N VAL A 145 4.20 -4.77 5.81
CA VAL A 145 5.29 -4.77 6.79
C VAL A 145 5.42 -6.12 7.49
N ARG A 146 4.31 -6.70 7.94
CA ARG A 146 4.29 -8.03 8.58
C ARG A 146 4.77 -9.14 7.64
N ALA A 147 4.50 -8.98 6.34
CA ALA A 147 4.94 -9.87 5.27
C ALA A 147 6.39 -9.60 4.81
N GLY A 148 7.13 -8.72 5.48
CA GLY A 148 8.54 -8.46 5.20
C GLY A 148 8.81 -7.70 3.90
N LEU A 149 7.82 -7.04 3.29
CA LEU A 149 8.06 -6.26 2.07
C LEU A 149 8.88 -5.00 2.35
N GLY A 150 8.67 -4.36 3.49
CA GLY A 150 9.34 -3.12 3.81
C GLY A 150 8.97 -2.59 5.20
N PHE A 151 9.06 -1.27 5.38
CA PHE A 151 8.72 -0.59 6.63
C PHE A 151 7.90 0.69 6.34
N ILE A 152 7.16 1.18 7.33
CA ILE A 152 6.42 2.44 7.19
C ILE A 152 7.37 3.62 7.43
N GLY A 153 7.50 4.46 6.41
CA GLY A 153 8.26 5.70 6.49
C GLY A 153 7.56 6.79 7.32
N LYS A 154 8.31 7.85 7.67
CA LYS A 154 7.72 9.04 8.33
C LYS A 154 6.65 9.72 7.47
N ASN A 155 6.63 9.48 6.16
CA ASN A 155 5.58 9.92 5.23
C ASN A 155 4.34 9.01 5.19
N ALA A 156 4.24 8.05 6.11
CA ALA A 156 3.17 7.06 6.19
C ALA A 156 3.05 6.11 4.98
N GLN A 157 4.03 6.09 4.06
CA GLN A 157 4.07 5.17 2.95
C GLN A 157 4.89 3.92 3.30
N LEU A 158 4.56 2.78 2.66
CA LEU A 158 5.45 1.62 2.68
C LEU A 158 6.72 1.95 1.88
N ILE A 159 7.87 1.71 2.47
CA ILE A 159 9.17 1.82 1.82
C ILE A 159 9.77 0.43 1.68
N ILE A 160 10.00 0.00 0.44
CA ILE A 160 10.69 -1.25 0.13
C ILE A 160 12.18 -0.94 -0.06
N PRO A 161 13.07 -1.43 0.82
CA PRO A 161 14.51 -1.15 0.73
C PRO A 161 15.08 -1.51 -0.65
N GLY A 162 15.86 -0.58 -1.23
CA GLY A 162 16.43 -0.73 -2.56
C GLY A 162 15.47 -0.49 -3.74
N LYS A 163 14.15 -0.33 -3.47
CA LYS A 163 13.12 -0.13 -4.50
C LYS A 163 12.31 1.16 -4.33
N GLY A 164 12.28 1.77 -3.12
CA GLY A 164 11.53 2.99 -2.84
C GLY A 164 10.11 2.77 -2.34
N SER A 165 9.20 3.71 -2.61
CA SER A 165 7.84 3.71 -2.07
C SER A 165 6.73 3.83 -3.13
N PHE A 166 7.05 3.82 -4.41
CA PHE A 166 6.07 3.96 -5.49
C PHE A 166 5.46 2.60 -5.87
N PHE A 167 4.69 2.01 -4.94
CA PHE A 167 4.08 0.70 -5.11
C PHE A 167 2.59 0.71 -4.77
N PHE A 168 1.78 0.11 -5.65
CA PHE A 168 0.46 -0.37 -5.31
C PHE A 168 0.59 -1.65 -4.50
N LEU A 169 -0.30 -1.84 -3.54
CA LEU A 169 -0.36 -3.03 -2.69
C LEU A 169 -1.60 -3.85 -2.98
N GLY A 170 -1.52 -5.11 -2.68
CA GLY A 170 -2.66 -6.01 -2.73
C GLY A 170 -2.38 -7.28 -1.95
N GLU A 171 -3.44 -7.95 -1.53
CA GLU A 171 -3.36 -9.12 -0.70
C GLU A 171 -4.22 -10.27 -1.24
N LEU A 172 -3.74 -11.47 -0.98
CA LEU A 172 -4.51 -12.70 -1.08
C LEU A 172 -4.54 -13.37 0.29
N ILE A 173 -5.73 -13.47 0.88
CA ILE A 173 -5.95 -14.18 2.14
C ILE A 173 -6.23 -15.65 1.81
N THR A 174 -5.52 -16.58 2.44
CA THR A 174 -5.66 -18.01 2.17
C THR A 174 -5.72 -18.84 3.45
N SER A 175 -6.35 -20.01 3.35
CA SER A 175 -6.37 -21.04 4.39
C SER A 175 -5.08 -21.85 4.52
N LEU A 176 -4.15 -21.72 3.58
CA LEU A 176 -2.83 -22.35 3.66
C LEU A 176 -2.05 -21.82 4.87
N ASP A 177 -1.46 -22.72 5.64
CA ASP A 177 -0.54 -22.37 6.74
C ASP A 177 0.89 -22.35 6.19
N LEU A 178 1.31 -21.18 5.68
CA LEU A 178 2.63 -20.98 5.10
C LEU A 178 3.56 -20.29 6.12
N PRO A 179 4.85 -20.63 6.14
CA PRO A 179 5.81 -19.93 6.99
C PRO A 179 5.85 -18.43 6.66
N PRO A 180 5.71 -17.53 7.66
CA PRO A 180 5.76 -16.10 7.42
C PRO A 180 7.18 -15.63 7.10
N ASP A 181 7.28 -14.47 6.42
CA ASP A 181 8.53 -13.72 6.31
C ASP A 181 8.80 -12.92 7.58
N SER A 182 10.05 -12.58 7.80
CA SER A 182 10.44 -11.69 8.90
C SER A 182 10.29 -10.23 8.48
N PRO A 183 9.78 -9.34 9.35
CA PRO A 183 9.74 -7.91 9.09
C PRO A 183 11.14 -7.35 8.79
N VAL A 184 11.18 -6.37 7.89
CA VAL A 184 12.44 -5.70 7.51
C VAL A 184 12.93 -4.81 8.65
N VAL A 185 14.20 -4.96 9.02
CA VAL A 185 14.87 -4.09 10.00
C VAL A 185 15.45 -2.87 9.29
N ALA A 186 14.61 -1.90 8.93
CA ALA A 186 15.00 -0.63 8.34
C ALA A 186 14.11 0.49 8.85
N ARG A 187 14.59 1.74 8.80
CA ARG A 187 13.86 2.91 9.31
C ARG A 187 14.44 4.22 8.75
N CYS A 188 13.67 5.30 8.87
CA CYS A 188 14.07 6.63 8.42
C CYS A 188 15.23 7.25 9.23
N GLY A 189 15.54 6.76 10.44
CA GLY A 189 16.50 7.42 11.33
C GLY A 189 16.07 8.86 11.64
N ASP A 190 17.01 9.79 11.64
CA ASP A 190 16.80 11.20 11.95
C ASP A 190 16.27 12.04 10.77
N CYS A 191 16.11 11.43 9.59
CA CYS A 191 15.61 12.13 8.41
C CYS A 191 14.17 12.66 8.60
N SER A 192 13.93 13.94 8.30
CA SER A 192 12.62 14.61 8.39
C SER A 192 12.15 15.21 7.05
N ARG A 193 12.86 14.98 5.95
CA ARG A 193 12.64 15.65 4.66
C ARG A 193 11.20 15.66 4.18
N CYS A 194 10.48 14.53 4.32
CA CYS A 194 9.09 14.45 3.90
C CYS A 194 8.14 15.31 4.74
N MET A 195 8.42 15.45 6.04
CA MET A 195 7.65 16.31 6.95
C MET A 195 7.96 17.78 6.66
N ASP A 196 9.23 18.13 6.49
CA ASP A 196 9.68 19.49 6.22
C ASP A 196 9.22 19.99 4.84
N SER A 197 9.14 19.10 3.84
CA SER A 197 8.73 19.42 2.47
C SER A 197 7.21 19.41 2.27
N CYS A 198 6.41 18.98 3.26
CA CYS A 198 4.97 18.94 3.11
C CYS A 198 4.39 20.37 3.07
N PRO A 199 3.78 20.81 1.93
CA PRO A 199 3.37 22.20 1.78
C PRO A 199 2.36 22.69 2.82
N THR A 200 1.57 21.76 3.35
CA THR A 200 0.47 22.02 4.29
C THR A 200 0.75 21.54 5.72
N GLY A 201 1.90 20.90 5.97
CA GLY A 201 2.20 20.31 7.26
C GLY A 201 1.31 19.11 7.63
N ALA A 202 0.68 18.46 6.65
CA ALA A 202 -0.21 17.31 6.88
C ALA A 202 0.48 16.13 7.60
N LEU A 203 1.81 15.99 7.47
CA LEU A 203 2.61 15.00 8.18
C LEU A 203 2.98 15.55 9.57
N TYR A 204 2.06 15.46 10.53
CA TYR A 204 2.18 16.09 11.85
C TYR A 204 3.05 15.30 12.83
N ALA A 205 3.25 14.00 12.60
CA ALA A 205 4.13 13.13 13.36
C ALA A 205 4.67 12.00 12.47
N PRO A 206 5.78 11.35 12.83
CA PRO A 206 6.32 10.24 12.06
C PRO A 206 5.28 9.14 11.78
N GLY A 207 5.03 8.86 10.49
CA GLY A 207 4.06 7.85 10.06
C GLY A 207 2.59 8.24 10.23
N SER A 208 2.30 9.50 10.52
CA SER A 208 0.95 10.00 10.80
C SER A 208 0.57 11.17 9.90
N VAL A 209 -0.63 11.13 9.33
CA VAL A 209 -1.16 12.13 8.40
C VAL A 209 -2.45 12.71 8.95
N ASP A 210 -2.58 14.03 8.93
CA ASP A 210 -3.86 14.70 9.03
C ASP A 210 -4.44 14.88 7.62
N ALA A 211 -5.40 14.05 7.25
CA ALA A 211 -5.98 14.05 5.90
C ALA A 211 -6.73 15.34 5.58
N ARG A 212 -7.18 16.09 6.59
CA ARG A 212 -7.81 17.41 6.42
C ARG A 212 -6.88 18.41 5.75
N LEU A 213 -5.56 18.24 5.96
CA LEU A 213 -4.51 19.11 5.42
C LEU A 213 -3.80 18.46 4.22
N CYS A 214 -3.96 17.15 3.98
CA CYS A 214 -3.25 16.46 2.91
C CYS A 214 -3.80 16.83 1.54
N ILE A 215 -2.97 17.43 0.68
CA ILE A 215 -3.37 17.81 -0.69
C ILE A 215 -3.92 16.59 -1.44
N SER A 216 -3.31 15.41 -1.29
CA SER A 216 -3.79 14.19 -1.93
C SER A 216 -5.24 13.87 -1.49
N CYS A 217 -5.53 13.88 -0.20
CA CYS A 217 -6.89 13.65 0.29
C CYS A 217 -7.85 14.74 -0.20
N GLN A 218 -7.45 15.99 -0.17
CA GLN A 218 -8.32 17.11 -0.55
C GLN A 218 -8.63 17.14 -2.06
N THR A 219 -7.76 16.63 -2.90
CA THR A 219 -7.96 16.59 -4.36
C THR A 219 -8.60 15.29 -4.87
N ILE A 220 -8.67 14.24 -4.05
CA ILE A 220 -9.21 12.93 -4.44
C ILE A 220 -10.53 12.66 -3.71
N GLU A 221 -10.50 12.75 -2.38
CA GLU A 221 -11.59 12.28 -1.52
C GLU A 221 -12.62 13.38 -1.19
N ASN A 222 -12.17 14.64 -1.15
CA ASN A 222 -13.05 15.76 -0.86
C ASN A 222 -14.00 16.04 -2.05
N LYS A 223 -15.30 16.02 -1.78
CA LYS A 223 -16.35 16.34 -2.77
C LYS A 223 -16.89 17.78 -2.66
N GLY A 224 -16.39 18.53 -1.68
CA GLY A 224 -16.73 19.93 -1.44
C GLY A 224 -15.61 20.88 -1.87
N GLU A 225 -15.67 22.11 -1.36
CA GLU A 225 -14.62 23.09 -1.57
C GLU A 225 -13.36 22.71 -0.80
N ILE A 226 -12.21 22.92 -1.44
CA ILE A 226 -10.91 22.75 -0.77
C ILE A 226 -10.72 23.91 0.19
N ALA A 227 -10.36 23.62 1.43
CA ALA A 227 -10.13 24.64 2.44
C ALA A 227 -9.06 25.65 1.94
N PRO A 228 -9.28 26.98 2.12
CA PRO A 228 -8.40 28.02 1.59
C PRO A 228 -6.93 27.81 1.95
N PHE A 229 -6.65 27.41 3.19
CA PHE A 229 -5.28 27.09 3.64
C PHE A 229 -4.59 26.02 2.77
N VAL A 230 -5.30 25.00 2.30
CA VAL A 230 -4.77 23.94 1.42
C VAL A 230 -4.70 24.45 -0.02
N ALA A 231 -5.76 25.13 -0.51
CA ALA A 231 -5.83 25.69 -1.85
C ALA A 231 -4.65 26.63 -2.14
N ASP A 232 -4.31 27.53 -1.21
CA ASP A 232 -3.18 28.46 -1.32
C ASP A 232 -1.80 27.77 -1.41
N ARG A 233 -1.71 26.51 -0.97
CA ARG A 233 -0.46 25.74 -0.85
C ARG A 233 -0.37 24.57 -1.80
N MET A 234 -1.44 24.21 -2.49
CA MET A 234 -1.43 23.06 -3.40
C MET A 234 -0.65 23.32 -4.69
N GLY A 235 -0.52 24.59 -5.09
CA GLY A 235 0.15 24.97 -6.34
C GLY A 235 -0.58 24.37 -7.53
N ASP A 236 0.16 23.79 -8.46
CA ASP A 236 -0.32 23.17 -9.69
C ASP A 236 -0.83 21.72 -9.57
N ARG A 237 -0.94 21.20 -8.34
CA ARG A 237 -1.43 19.82 -8.07
C ARG A 237 -2.95 19.78 -8.15
N VAL A 238 -3.46 19.07 -9.15
CA VAL A 238 -4.92 18.97 -9.39
C VAL A 238 -5.51 17.63 -8.97
N TYR A 239 -4.68 16.58 -8.87
CA TYR A 239 -5.11 15.25 -8.46
C TYR A 239 -3.97 14.48 -7.78
N GLY A 240 -4.07 14.29 -6.48
CA GLY A 240 -3.04 13.65 -5.67
C GLY A 240 -1.82 14.54 -5.40
N CYS A 241 -0.83 14.00 -4.68
CA CYS A 241 0.39 14.72 -4.32
C CYS A 241 1.51 13.74 -3.97
N ASP A 242 2.63 13.83 -4.66
CA ASP A 242 3.82 12.98 -4.43
C ASP A 242 4.93 13.66 -3.66
N THR A 243 4.76 14.90 -3.16
CA THR A 243 5.83 15.71 -2.56
C THR A 243 6.61 14.94 -1.50
N CYS A 244 5.92 14.25 -0.59
CA CYS A 244 6.55 13.51 0.50
C CYS A 244 7.27 12.23 0.03
N GLN A 245 6.95 11.72 -1.15
CA GLN A 245 7.65 10.60 -1.77
C GLN A 245 8.83 11.09 -2.62
N GLN A 246 8.64 12.15 -3.41
CA GLN A 246 9.67 12.70 -4.29
C GLN A 246 10.90 13.18 -3.52
N CYS A 247 10.73 13.78 -2.34
CA CYS A 247 11.83 14.24 -1.49
C CYS A 247 12.50 13.13 -0.67
N CYS A 248 11.91 11.91 -0.66
CA CYS A 248 12.37 10.81 0.18
C CYS A 248 13.70 10.22 -0.33
N PRO A 249 14.75 10.15 0.51
CA PRO A 249 16.04 9.57 0.11
C PRO A 249 15.96 8.10 -0.32
N TRP A 250 14.99 7.34 0.20
CA TRP A 250 14.78 5.95 -0.18
C TRP A 250 14.30 5.79 -1.62
N ASN A 251 13.74 6.83 -2.21
CA ASN A 251 13.30 6.84 -3.61
C ASN A 251 14.42 7.15 -4.61
N LYS A 252 15.66 7.44 -4.15
CA LYS A 252 16.82 7.55 -5.05
C LYS A 252 17.14 6.24 -5.77
N SER A 253 16.75 5.10 -5.21
CA SER A 253 16.88 3.78 -5.81
C SER A 253 15.63 3.31 -6.56
N ALA A 254 14.58 4.12 -6.62
CA ALA A 254 13.38 3.80 -7.39
C ALA A 254 13.74 3.66 -8.88
N ARG A 255 13.28 2.59 -9.49
CA ARG A 255 13.47 2.32 -10.92
C ARG A 255 12.14 2.47 -11.66
N PRO A 256 12.16 2.96 -12.90
CA PRO A 256 10.96 3.03 -13.70
C PRO A 256 10.21 1.70 -13.74
N SER A 257 8.89 1.77 -13.69
CA SER A 257 8.01 0.61 -13.79
C SER A 257 8.15 -0.07 -15.14
N VAL A 258 8.11 -1.39 -15.14
CA VAL A 258 8.02 -2.20 -16.37
C VAL A 258 6.56 -2.45 -16.80
N HIS A 259 5.59 -1.98 -15.99
CA HIS A 259 4.16 -2.16 -16.23
C HIS A 259 3.67 -1.03 -17.14
N HIS A 260 3.51 -1.32 -18.43
CA HIS A 260 3.04 -0.35 -19.43
C HIS A 260 1.63 0.17 -19.13
N GLU A 261 0.84 -0.59 -18.38
CA GLU A 261 -0.49 -0.21 -17.94
C GLU A 261 -0.49 1.09 -17.09
N PHE A 262 0.61 1.38 -16.40
CA PHE A 262 0.77 2.57 -15.55
C PHE A 262 1.53 3.70 -16.23
N ALA A 263 1.88 3.55 -17.49
CA ALA A 263 2.48 4.63 -18.27
C ALA A 263 1.43 5.72 -18.57
N PRO A 264 1.81 7.02 -18.55
CA PRO A 264 0.90 8.07 -18.98
C PRO A 264 0.53 7.87 -20.45
N SER A 265 -0.73 8.20 -20.80
CA SER A 265 -1.18 8.23 -22.20
C SER A 265 -0.31 9.20 -23.03
N GLU A 266 -0.26 9.01 -24.32
CA GLU A 266 0.54 9.85 -25.24
C GLU A 266 -0.15 11.17 -25.62
N GLU A 267 -1.33 11.45 -25.03
CA GLU A 267 -2.11 12.68 -25.28
C GLU A 267 -1.82 13.77 -24.25
#